data_cd19ad071576553270bf1b8e87c411af
#
_entry.id   cd19ad071576553270bf1b8e87c411af
#
_cell.length_a   1.000
_cell.length_b   1.000
_cell.length_c   1.000
_cell.angle_alpha   90.00
_cell.angle_beta   90.00
_cell.angle_gamma   90.00
#
_symmetry.space_group_name_H-M   'P 1'
#
loop_
_entity.id
_entity.type
_entity.pdbx_description
1 polymer ?
#
loop_
_entity_poly.entity_id
_entity_poly.type
_entity_poly.pdbx_seq_one_letter_code
_entity_poly.pdbx_strand_id
1 'polypeptide(L)'
;TMKYNPKINEDTARIPGFSQLHPLTPEEFSQGALQLMYELEQYLKEITGMDAFTLQPAAGSHGELTGIMVVKKYFEKLGEKRTKILIPDSAHGTNPASAALCGFECLEVKSNEDGEIDLDDLRAKLDKDVAAIMITNPNTLGLFETKIQEITALMHENGSLVYMDGANLNALVGVARPGDFGIDILHSNLHKTFSTPHGGGGPGAGPVGVKKNLEKFL
;
A
#
# COMPACT_ATOMS: atom_id res chain seq x y z
N THR A 1 15.03 1.94 5.83
CA THR A 1 15.63 0.73 5.26
C THR A 1 16.85 1.10 4.45
N MET A 2 18.01 0.52 4.78
CA MET A 2 19.21 0.65 3.96
C MET A 2 19.16 -0.36 2.82
N LYS A 3 19.51 0.12 1.62
CA LYS A 3 19.53 -0.68 0.40
C LYS A 3 20.70 -0.28 -0.49
N TYR A 4 21.07 -1.15 -1.41
CA TYR A 4 22.04 -0.82 -2.43
C TYR A 4 21.38 -0.02 -3.56
N ASN A 5 21.88 1.18 -3.81
CA ASN A 5 21.49 2.02 -4.95
C ASN A 5 22.63 2.03 -5.97
N PRO A 6 22.57 1.24 -7.04
CA PRO A 6 23.59 1.27 -8.08
C PRO A 6 23.60 2.65 -8.77
N LYS A 7 24.80 3.16 -9.04
CA LYS A 7 24.97 4.48 -9.66
C LYS A 7 24.25 4.63 -11.00
N ILE A 8 24.08 3.53 -11.73
CA ILE A 8 23.36 3.52 -13.00
C ILE A 8 21.93 4.07 -12.87
N ASN A 9 21.27 3.90 -11.72
CA ASN A 9 19.92 4.44 -11.50
C ASN A 9 19.94 5.97 -11.54
N GLU A 10 20.92 6.59 -10.90
CA GLU A 10 21.05 8.04 -10.89
C GLU A 10 21.46 8.57 -12.27
N ASP A 11 22.38 7.89 -12.93
CA ASP A 11 22.85 8.27 -14.26
C ASP A 11 21.70 8.18 -15.28
N THR A 12 20.88 7.13 -15.21
CA THR A 12 19.71 6.96 -16.07
C THR A 12 18.62 8.01 -15.78
N ALA A 13 18.34 8.31 -14.50
CA ALA A 13 17.36 9.30 -14.12
C ALA A 13 17.73 10.74 -14.58
N ARG A 14 19.01 11.00 -14.86
CA ARG A 14 19.52 12.29 -15.36
C ARG A 14 19.52 12.41 -16.88
N ILE A 15 19.19 11.36 -17.62
CA ILE A 15 19.10 11.44 -19.08
C ILE A 15 18.08 12.52 -19.45
N PRO A 16 18.41 13.47 -20.36
CA PRO A 16 17.53 14.61 -20.68
C PRO A 16 16.10 14.21 -21.08
N GLY A 17 15.92 13.09 -21.78
CA GLY A 17 14.62 12.57 -22.16
C GLY A 17 13.71 12.12 -20.99
N PHE A 18 14.28 11.96 -19.78
CA PHE A 18 13.51 11.69 -18.56
C PHE A 18 13.50 12.90 -17.62
N SER A 19 14.67 13.45 -17.29
CA SER A 19 14.79 14.50 -16.27
C SER A 19 14.17 15.84 -16.68
N GLN A 20 14.01 16.10 -17.97
CA GLN A 20 13.45 17.34 -18.53
C GLN A 20 12.06 17.16 -19.12
N LEU A 21 11.46 15.99 -18.98
CA LEU A 21 10.12 15.71 -19.49
C LEU A 21 9.09 16.48 -18.67
N HIS A 22 8.34 17.36 -19.32
CA HIS A 22 7.28 18.13 -18.67
C HIS A 22 5.99 17.26 -18.58
N PRO A 23 5.21 17.34 -17.50
CA PRO A 23 3.96 16.57 -17.35
C PRO A 23 2.93 16.78 -18.46
N LEU A 24 2.95 17.95 -19.12
CA LEU A 24 2.07 18.28 -20.24
C LEU A 24 2.71 18.05 -21.62
N THR A 25 3.83 17.32 -21.68
CA THR A 25 4.43 16.95 -22.96
C THR A 25 3.44 16.06 -23.73
N PRO A 26 3.17 16.31 -25.04
CA PRO A 26 2.30 15.46 -25.83
C PRO A 26 2.78 14.00 -25.83
N GLU A 27 1.83 13.07 -25.88
CA GLU A 27 2.09 11.62 -25.77
C GLU A 27 3.12 11.13 -26.80
N GLU A 28 3.08 11.66 -28.02
CA GLU A 28 4.01 11.29 -29.10
C GLU A 28 5.49 11.56 -28.76
N PHE A 29 5.77 12.49 -27.83
CA PHE A 29 7.12 12.82 -27.36
C PHE A 29 7.48 12.24 -26.00
N SER A 30 6.56 11.49 -25.37
CA SER A 30 6.74 10.91 -24.04
C SER A 30 6.65 9.38 -24.00
N GLN A 31 6.60 8.72 -25.16
CA GLN A 31 6.37 7.28 -25.28
C GLN A 31 7.34 6.42 -24.47
N GLY A 32 8.63 6.77 -24.41
CA GLY A 32 9.60 6.02 -23.62
C GLY A 32 9.34 6.09 -22.10
N ALA A 33 8.88 7.23 -21.61
CA ALA A 33 8.49 7.39 -20.19
C ALA A 33 7.19 6.62 -19.90
N LEU A 34 6.21 6.69 -20.78
CA LEU A 34 4.95 5.95 -20.65
C LEU A 34 5.19 4.43 -20.69
N GLN A 35 6.06 3.95 -21.57
CA GLN A 35 6.44 2.55 -21.61
C GLN A 35 7.10 2.09 -20.32
N LEU A 36 8.04 2.87 -19.80
CA LEU A 36 8.70 2.57 -18.52
C LEU A 36 7.69 2.47 -17.37
N MET A 37 6.73 3.40 -17.30
CA MET A 37 5.67 3.37 -16.29
C MET A 37 4.78 2.14 -16.47
N TYR A 38 4.37 1.81 -17.68
CA TYR A 38 3.58 0.63 -17.97
C TYR A 38 4.29 -0.66 -17.56
N GLU A 39 5.55 -0.82 -17.95
CA GLU A 39 6.34 -2.00 -17.59
C GLU A 39 6.53 -2.12 -16.08
N LEU A 40 6.79 -0.99 -15.38
CA LEU A 40 6.87 -0.97 -13.93
C LEU A 40 5.56 -1.43 -13.28
N GLU A 41 4.42 -0.99 -13.80
CA GLU A 41 3.11 -1.44 -13.34
C GLU A 41 2.96 -2.97 -13.49
N GLN A 42 3.34 -3.55 -14.64
CA GLN A 42 3.27 -5.00 -14.85
C GLN A 42 4.18 -5.76 -13.87
N TYR A 43 5.40 -5.27 -13.62
CA TYR A 43 6.30 -5.88 -12.65
C TYR A 43 5.76 -5.81 -11.22
N LEU A 44 5.16 -4.69 -10.84
CA LEU A 44 4.55 -4.54 -9.51
C LEU A 44 3.36 -5.48 -9.33
N LYS A 45 2.52 -5.65 -10.36
CA LYS A 45 1.42 -6.64 -10.34
C LYS A 45 1.95 -8.06 -10.11
N GLU A 46 2.97 -8.46 -10.86
CA GLU A 46 3.56 -9.80 -10.74
C GLU A 46 4.18 -10.04 -9.36
N ILE A 47 4.96 -9.07 -8.86
CA ILE A 47 5.65 -9.16 -7.56
C ILE A 47 4.65 -9.23 -6.39
N THR A 48 3.53 -8.53 -6.49
CA THR A 48 2.61 -8.36 -5.35
C THR A 48 1.34 -9.19 -5.44
N GLY A 49 1.00 -9.72 -6.62
CA GLY A 49 -0.28 -10.39 -6.85
C GLY A 49 -1.48 -9.46 -6.87
N MET A 50 -1.26 -8.15 -7.06
CA MET A 50 -2.32 -7.16 -7.28
C MET A 50 -2.74 -7.10 -8.74
N ASP A 51 -3.97 -6.64 -9.01
CA ASP A 51 -4.54 -6.65 -10.37
C ASP A 51 -4.31 -5.33 -11.12
N ALA A 52 -4.22 -4.21 -10.41
CA ALA A 52 -3.98 -2.90 -10.99
C ALA A 52 -3.12 -2.03 -10.08
N PHE A 53 -2.39 -1.08 -10.66
CA PHE A 53 -1.59 -0.10 -9.92
C PHE A 53 -1.82 1.32 -10.42
N THR A 54 -1.76 2.30 -9.51
CA THR A 54 -1.47 3.69 -9.85
C THR A 54 -0.06 4.04 -9.40
N LEU A 55 0.69 4.75 -10.25
CA LEU A 55 2.03 5.25 -9.96
C LEU A 55 2.02 6.72 -9.52
N GLN A 56 0.83 7.33 -9.37
CA GLN A 56 0.68 8.75 -9.06
C GLN A 56 1.19 9.18 -7.67
N PRO A 57 1.02 8.37 -6.59
CA PRO A 57 1.49 8.78 -5.27
C PRO A 57 3.01 8.97 -5.23
N ALA A 58 3.45 10.19 -4.87
CA ALA A 58 4.85 10.60 -4.89
C ALA A 58 5.61 10.26 -3.58
N ALA A 59 4.95 9.63 -2.62
CA ALA A 59 5.53 9.25 -1.32
C ALA A 59 4.75 8.08 -0.71
N GLY A 60 5.34 7.40 0.27
CA GLY A 60 4.65 6.34 1.02
C GLY A 60 3.38 6.83 1.69
N SER A 61 3.45 7.98 2.40
CA SER A 61 2.26 8.58 3.03
C SER A 61 1.17 9.00 2.04
N HIS A 62 1.53 9.39 0.81
CA HIS A 62 0.55 9.63 -0.25
C HIS A 62 -0.09 8.31 -0.71
N GLY A 63 0.67 7.22 -0.76
CA GLY A 63 0.15 5.88 -1.04
C GLY A 63 -0.83 5.41 0.03
N GLU A 64 -0.50 5.62 1.32
CA GLU A 64 -1.41 5.33 2.43
C GLU A 64 -2.72 6.11 2.30
N LEU A 65 -2.63 7.43 2.13
CA LEU A 65 -3.80 8.29 1.96
C LEU A 65 -4.64 7.86 0.75
N THR A 66 -4.01 7.60 -0.40
CA THR A 66 -4.68 7.13 -1.62
C THR A 66 -5.42 5.81 -1.37
N GLY A 67 -4.77 4.84 -0.71
CA GLY A 67 -5.39 3.56 -0.37
C GLY A 67 -6.65 3.73 0.50
N ILE A 68 -6.60 4.60 1.50
CA ILE A 68 -7.77 4.86 2.36
C ILE A 68 -8.86 5.67 1.64
N MET A 69 -8.49 6.56 0.70
CA MET A 69 -9.47 7.21 -0.18
C MET A 69 -10.21 6.19 -1.07
N VAL A 70 -9.50 5.16 -1.57
CA VAL A 70 -10.13 4.04 -2.29
C VAL A 70 -11.11 3.29 -1.40
N VAL A 71 -10.72 2.96 -0.15
CA VAL A 71 -11.63 2.33 0.84
C VAL A 71 -12.90 3.17 1.01
N LYS A 72 -12.75 4.47 1.26
CA LYS A 72 -13.87 5.39 1.44
C LYS A 72 -14.78 5.40 0.22
N LYS A 73 -14.19 5.56 -0.96
CA LYS A 73 -14.95 5.64 -2.22
C LYS A 73 -15.66 4.34 -2.57
N TYR A 74 -15.08 3.20 -2.22
CA TYR A 74 -15.70 1.89 -2.39
C TYR A 74 -17.01 1.79 -1.60
N PHE A 75 -17.01 2.09 -0.31
CA PHE A 75 -18.22 2.02 0.52
C PHE A 75 -19.25 3.10 0.18
N GLU A 76 -18.82 4.30 -0.19
CA GLU A 76 -19.74 5.34 -0.73
C GLU A 76 -20.49 4.82 -1.98
N LYS A 77 -19.79 4.12 -2.87
CA LYS A 77 -20.39 3.55 -4.08
C LYS A 77 -21.39 2.43 -3.78
N LEU A 78 -21.17 1.67 -2.71
CA LEU A 78 -22.11 0.65 -2.24
C LEU A 78 -23.30 1.24 -1.48
N GLY A 79 -23.27 2.52 -1.13
CA GLY A 79 -24.26 3.15 -0.28
C GLY A 79 -24.15 2.75 1.20
N GLU A 80 -22.99 2.18 1.59
CA GLU A 80 -22.72 1.78 2.97
C GLU A 80 -21.96 2.89 3.71
N LYS A 81 -22.42 3.19 4.91
CA LYS A 81 -21.77 4.16 5.80
C LYS A 81 -20.89 3.40 6.81
N ARG A 82 -19.66 3.12 6.45
CA ARG A 82 -18.66 2.57 7.36
C ARG A 82 -17.74 3.68 7.84
N THR A 83 -17.48 3.74 9.12
CA THR A 83 -16.82 4.90 9.76
C THR A 83 -15.55 4.56 10.51
N LYS A 84 -15.20 3.28 10.61
CA LYS A 84 -14.07 2.81 11.44
C LYS A 84 -13.00 2.15 10.60
N ILE A 85 -11.73 2.39 10.98
CA ILE A 85 -10.55 1.66 10.49
C ILE A 85 -9.87 1.01 11.69
N LEU A 86 -9.58 -0.28 11.58
CA LEU A 86 -8.81 -1.00 12.58
C LEU A 86 -7.31 -0.81 12.29
N ILE A 87 -6.52 -0.57 13.33
CA ILE A 87 -5.08 -0.29 13.21
C ILE A 87 -4.35 -1.04 14.32
N PRO A 88 -3.45 -1.99 13.99
CA PRO A 88 -2.62 -2.64 15.00
C PRO A 88 -1.78 -1.63 15.79
N ASP A 89 -1.57 -1.88 17.08
CA ASP A 89 -0.77 -1.03 17.96
C ASP A 89 0.71 -0.93 17.53
N SER A 90 1.17 -1.90 16.75
CA SER A 90 2.50 -1.92 16.11
C SER A 90 2.57 -1.10 14.81
N ALA A 91 1.48 -0.46 14.35
CA ALA A 91 1.45 0.26 13.09
C ALA A 91 2.31 1.54 13.12
N HIS A 92 2.79 1.96 11.95
CA HIS A 92 3.44 3.25 11.81
C HIS A 92 2.43 4.39 12.02
N GLY A 93 2.84 5.47 12.68
CA GLY A 93 1.95 6.59 13.05
C GLY A 93 1.28 7.32 11.88
N THR A 94 1.77 7.15 10.64
CA THR A 94 1.13 7.71 9.44
C THR A 94 -0.14 6.95 9.03
N ASN A 95 -0.30 5.69 9.43
CA ASN A 95 -1.51 4.91 9.14
C ASN A 95 -2.75 5.52 9.81
N PRO A 96 -2.79 5.74 11.15
CA PRO A 96 -3.92 6.42 11.77
C PRO A 96 -4.09 7.87 11.27
N ALA A 97 -3.00 8.57 10.95
CA ALA A 97 -3.09 9.92 10.39
C ALA A 97 -3.82 9.93 9.05
N SER A 98 -3.49 9.01 8.13
CA SER A 98 -4.16 8.88 6.83
C SER A 98 -5.63 8.50 6.97
N ALA A 99 -5.96 7.60 7.89
CA ALA A 99 -7.34 7.22 8.18
C ALA A 99 -8.15 8.41 8.73
N ALA A 100 -7.60 9.16 9.68
CA ALA A 100 -8.23 10.35 10.25
C ALA A 100 -8.44 11.46 9.21
N LEU A 101 -7.48 11.70 8.30
CA LEU A 101 -7.61 12.64 7.19
C LEU A 101 -8.78 12.29 6.25
N CYS A 102 -9.05 10.99 6.07
CA CYS A 102 -10.20 10.52 5.31
C CYS A 102 -11.53 10.57 6.10
N GLY A 103 -11.49 10.93 7.38
CA GLY A 103 -12.67 11.09 8.24
C GLY A 103 -13.11 9.78 8.91
N PHE A 104 -12.23 8.79 9.01
CA PHE A 104 -12.48 7.56 9.76
C PHE A 104 -12.07 7.69 11.23
N GLU A 105 -12.81 7.02 12.09
CA GLU A 105 -12.42 6.73 13.46
C GLU A 105 -11.39 5.59 13.46
N CYS A 106 -10.26 5.77 14.13
CA CYS A 106 -9.23 4.75 14.26
C CYS A 106 -9.44 3.95 15.55
N LEU A 107 -9.59 2.64 15.42
CA LEU A 107 -9.65 1.71 16.55
C LEU A 107 -8.37 0.89 16.59
N GLU A 108 -7.64 1.01 17.70
CA GLU A 108 -6.43 0.21 17.91
C GLU A 108 -6.77 -1.26 18.13
N VAL A 109 -6.02 -2.16 17.50
CA VAL A 109 -6.05 -3.61 17.74
C VAL A 109 -4.75 -3.98 18.45
N LYS A 110 -4.84 -4.66 19.57
CA LYS A 110 -3.70 -5.03 20.40
C LYS A 110 -2.86 -6.12 19.76
N SER A 111 -1.58 -6.12 20.08
CA SER A 111 -0.71 -7.27 19.83
C SER A 111 -0.84 -8.32 20.95
N ASN A 112 -0.66 -9.58 20.59
CA ASN A 112 -0.51 -10.69 21.52
C ASN A 112 0.92 -10.73 22.13
N GLU A 113 1.20 -11.75 22.96
CA GLU A 113 2.51 -11.90 23.61
C GLU A 113 3.67 -12.14 22.64
N ASP A 114 3.37 -12.66 21.43
CA ASP A 114 4.35 -12.89 20.35
C ASP A 114 4.59 -11.64 19.49
N GLY A 115 3.85 -10.54 19.74
CA GLY A 115 3.96 -9.29 18.97
C GLY A 115 3.23 -9.31 17.63
N GLU A 116 2.35 -10.29 17.41
CA GLU A 116 1.44 -10.38 16.27
C GLU A 116 0.05 -9.84 16.66
N ILE A 117 -0.84 -9.63 15.70
CA ILE A 117 -2.21 -9.18 15.96
C ILE A 117 -2.95 -10.18 16.87
N ASP A 118 -3.54 -9.69 17.95
CA ASP A 118 -4.42 -10.46 18.81
C ASP A 118 -5.78 -10.69 18.11
N LEU A 119 -6.04 -11.93 17.72
CA LEU A 119 -7.27 -12.30 17.00
C LEU A 119 -8.53 -12.15 17.84
N ASP A 120 -8.45 -12.33 19.15
CA ASP A 120 -9.62 -12.19 20.02
C ASP A 120 -9.98 -10.71 20.19
N ASP A 121 -8.97 -9.84 20.31
CA ASP A 121 -9.17 -8.39 20.30
C ASP A 121 -9.70 -7.89 18.95
N LEU A 122 -9.17 -8.45 17.84
CA LEU A 122 -9.67 -8.16 16.49
C LEU A 122 -11.15 -8.54 16.36
N ARG A 123 -11.54 -9.77 16.73
CA ARG A 123 -12.94 -10.23 16.67
C ARG A 123 -13.87 -9.37 17.51
N ALA A 124 -13.43 -8.98 18.72
CA ALA A 124 -14.22 -8.13 19.61
C ALA A 124 -14.50 -6.73 19.05
N LYS A 125 -13.66 -6.24 18.13
CA LYS A 125 -13.77 -4.91 17.51
C LYS A 125 -14.43 -4.91 16.14
N LEU A 126 -14.63 -6.09 15.54
CA LEU A 126 -15.31 -6.23 14.26
C LEU A 126 -16.81 -5.97 14.42
N ASP A 127 -17.29 -4.96 13.71
CA ASP A 127 -18.71 -4.66 13.56
C ASP A 127 -19.00 -4.17 12.13
N LYS A 128 -20.27 -3.92 11.84
CA LYS A 128 -20.73 -3.46 10.52
C LYS A 128 -20.20 -2.09 10.10
N ASP A 129 -19.68 -1.29 11.03
CA ASP A 129 -19.17 0.05 10.77
C ASP A 129 -17.68 0.05 10.44
N VAL A 130 -17.01 -1.11 10.55
CA VAL A 130 -15.60 -1.28 10.19
C VAL A 130 -15.45 -1.34 8.67
N ALA A 131 -14.74 -0.36 8.10
CA ALA A 131 -14.46 -0.28 6.67
C ALA A 131 -13.25 -1.14 6.26
N ALA A 132 -12.15 -1.06 7.03
CA ALA A 132 -10.94 -1.79 6.72
C ALA A 132 -10.07 -1.99 7.97
N ILE A 133 -9.06 -2.84 7.83
CA ILE A 133 -7.87 -2.87 8.68
C ILE A 133 -6.66 -2.35 7.90
N MET A 134 -5.77 -1.58 8.56
CA MET A 134 -4.48 -1.18 8.00
C MET A 134 -3.38 -1.97 8.69
N ILE A 135 -2.79 -2.91 7.99
CA ILE A 135 -1.71 -3.78 8.52
C ILE A 135 -0.38 -3.48 7.84
N THR A 136 0.71 -3.77 8.52
CA THR A 136 2.07 -3.81 7.95
C THR A 136 2.57 -5.25 8.09
N ASN A 137 3.00 -5.88 7.00
CA ASN A 137 3.51 -7.25 7.09
C ASN A 137 4.78 -7.43 6.22
N PRO A 138 5.94 -7.83 6.80
CA PRO A 138 6.20 -7.96 8.25
C PRO A 138 5.91 -6.65 9.00
N ASN A 139 5.53 -6.76 10.29
CA ASN A 139 5.17 -5.60 11.10
C ASN A 139 6.39 -4.72 11.45
N THR A 140 6.17 -3.61 12.17
CA THR A 140 7.26 -2.68 12.52
C THR A 140 8.27 -3.24 13.51
N LEU A 141 7.95 -4.34 14.19
CA LEU A 141 8.86 -5.10 15.04
C LEU A 141 9.74 -6.07 14.22
N GLY A 142 9.46 -6.24 12.92
CA GLY A 142 10.14 -7.18 12.04
C GLY A 142 9.58 -8.60 12.06
N LEU A 143 8.39 -8.79 12.65
CA LEU A 143 7.71 -10.07 12.75
C LEU A 143 6.72 -10.25 11.60
N PHE A 144 6.69 -11.44 11.02
CA PHE A 144 5.68 -11.79 10.03
C PHE A 144 4.38 -12.19 10.73
N GLU A 145 3.25 -11.62 10.29
CA GLU A 145 1.92 -11.99 10.78
C GLU A 145 1.57 -13.39 10.30
N THR A 146 1.86 -14.41 11.12
CA THR A 146 1.70 -15.82 10.73
C THR A 146 0.25 -16.21 10.49
N LYS A 147 -0.69 -15.50 11.10
CA LYS A 147 -2.14 -15.68 10.97
C LYS A 147 -2.78 -14.77 9.94
N ILE A 148 -1.99 -14.22 9.02
CA ILE A 148 -2.48 -13.23 8.04
C ILE A 148 -3.69 -13.72 7.25
N GLN A 149 -3.74 -14.99 6.86
CA GLN A 149 -4.88 -15.56 6.14
C GLN A 149 -6.15 -15.61 7.00
N GLU A 150 -6.03 -15.88 8.30
CA GLU A 150 -7.17 -15.83 9.22
C GLU A 150 -7.65 -14.39 9.42
N ILE A 151 -6.73 -13.43 9.57
CA ILE A 151 -7.05 -12.01 9.68
C ILE A 151 -7.82 -11.54 8.45
N THR A 152 -7.31 -11.82 7.25
CA THR A 152 -7.96 -11.40 6.00
C THR A 152 -9.32 -12.07 5.82
N ALA A 153 -9.46 -13.35 6.17
CA ALA A 153 -10.74 -14.04 6.13
C ALA A 153 -11.78 -13.40 7.06
N LEU A 154 -11.42 -13.09 8.31
CA LEU A 154 -12.28 -12.41 9.27
C LEU A 154 -12.76 -11.05 8.76
N MET A 155 -11.84 -10.26 8.18
CA MET A 155 -12.19 -8.97 7.60
C MET A 155 -13.17 -9.12 6.43
N HIS A 156 -12.91 -10.05 5.52
CA HIS A 156 -13.78 -10.30 4.36
C HIS A 156 -15.14 -10.86 4.75
N GLU A 157 -15.21 -11.73 5.75
CA GLU A 157 -16.50 -12.22 6.30
C GLU A 157 -17.35 -11.07 6.86
N ASN A 158 -16.72 -10.05 7.44
CA ASN A 158 -17.38 -8.82 7.88
C ASN A 158 -17.73 -7.88 6.71
N GLY A 159 -17.31 -8.19 5.49
CA GLY A 159 -17.43 -7.32 4.32
C GLY A 159 -16.48 -6.11 4.35
N SER A 160 -15.45 -6.14 5.18
CA SER A 160 -14.41 -5.10 5.31
C SER A 160 -13.25 -5.37 4.36
N LEU A 161 -12.49 -4.34 4.03
CA LEU A 161 -11.30 -4.45 3.19
C LEU A 161 -10.02 -4.62 4.03
N VAL A 162 -8.98 -5.18 3.40
CA VAL A 162 -7.65 -5.29 3.99
C VAL A 162 -6.67 -4.43 3.21
N TYR A 163 -6.16 -3.39 3.88
CA TYR A 163 -5.09 -2.56 3.37
C TYR A 163 -3.77 -2.98 4.01
N MET A 164 -2.73 -3.13 3.18
CA MET A 164 -1.37 -3.43 3.64
C MET A 164 -0.41 -2.27 3.36
N ASP A 165 0.24 -1.80 4.40
CA ASP A 165 1.41 -0.94 4.31
C ASP A 165 2.61 -1.76 3.82
N GLY A 166 3.06 -1.48 2.61
CA GLY A 166 4.17 -2.17 1.95
C GLY A 166 5.55 -1.60 2.28
N ALA A 167 5.71 -0.85 3.37
CA ALA A 167 7.01 -0.31 3.77
C ALA A 167 8.07 -1.40 3.98
N ASN A 168 7.66 -2.60 4.38
CA ASN A 168 8.52 -3.76 4.62
C ASN A 168 8.43 -4.84 3.52
N LEU A 169 7.85 -4.51 2.36
CA LEU A 169 7.66 -5.43 1.21
C LEU A 169 8.97 -6.10 0.76
N ASN A 170 10.13 -5.50 1.01
CA ASN A 170 11.43 -6.07 0.69
C ASN A 170 11.66 -7.47 1.29
N ALA A 171 11.02 -7.79 2.41
CA ALA A 171 11.11 -9.13 3.02
C ALA A 171 10.26 -10.18 2.27
N LEU A 172 9.28 -9.75 1.47
CA LEU A 172 8.32 -10.62 0.79
C LEU A 172 8.65 -10.86 -0.68
N VAL A 173 9.39 -9.96 -1.33
CA VAL A 173 9.68 -10.05 -2.77
C VAL A 173 10.35 -11.38 -3.11
N GLY A 174 9.72 -12.15 -4.02
CA GLY A 174 10.20 -13.48 -4.43
C GLY A 174 9.90 -14.60 -3.43
N VAL A 175 9.27 -14.31 -2.29
CA VAL A 175 8.91 -15.29 -1.24
C VAL A 175 7.39 -15.45 -1.15
N ALA A 176 6.66 -14.34 -1.04
CA ALA A 176 5.21 -14.34 -0.94
C ALA A 176 4.64 -13.09 -1.61
N ARG A 177 3.45 -13.22 -2.19
CA ARG A 177 2.74 -12.11 -2.84
C ARG A 177 1.54 -11.69 -1.97
N PRO A 178 1.47 -10.44 -1.52
CA PRO A 178 0.37 -9.95 -0.68
C PRO A 178 -1.04 -10.24 -1.21
N GLY A 179 -1.23 -10.11 -2.52
CA GLY A 179 -2.50 -10.39 -3.17
C GLY A 179 -2.98 -11.84 -3.06
N ASP A 180 -2.06 -12.79 -2.80
CA ASP A 180 -2.39 -14.22 -2.71
C ASP A 180 -2.90 -14.61 -1.30
N PHE A 181 -2.63 -13.77 -0.28
CA PHE A 181 -3.12 -14.01 1.07
C PHE A 181 -4.20 -13.02 1.55
N GLY A 182 -4.91 -12.41 0.59
CA GLY A 182 -6.14 -11.68 0.89
C GLY A 182 -5.98 -10.18 1.08
N ILE A 183 -4.89 -9.56 0.63
CA ILE A 183 -4.75 -8.11 0.63
C ILE A 183 -5.55 -7.51 -0.54
N ASP A 184 -6.40 -6.53 -0.23
CA ASP A 184 -7.22 -5.82 -1.22
C ASP A 184 -6.54 -4.59 -1.79
N ILE A 185 -5.79 -3.88 -0.94
CA ILE A 185 -5.09 -2.64 -1.27
C ILE A 185 -3.69 -2.70 -0.68
N LEU A 186 -2.69 -2.33 -1.47
CA LEU A 186 -1.29 -2.30 -1.05
C LEU A 186 -0.65 -1.01 -1.53
N HIS A 187 0.02 -0.24 -0.68
CA HIS A 187 1.03 0.68 -1.19
C HIS A 187 2.43 0.06 -1.09
N SER A 188 3.33 0.44 -1.97
CA SER A 188 4.73 0.07 -1.87
C SER A 188 5.64 1.30 -1.86
N ASN A 189 6.73 1.22 -1.09
CA ASN A 189 7.74 2.27 -1.07
C ASN A 189 8.89 1.88 -2.00
N LEU A 190 8.91 2.41 -3.23
CA LEU A 190 9.97 2.09 -4.19
C LEU A 190 11.37 2.48 -3.68
N HIS A 191 11.43 3.50 -2.84
CA HIS A 191 12.64 3.98 -2.18
C HIS A 191 13.08 3.13 -0.98
N LYS A 192 12.29 2.15 -0.53
CA LYS A 192 12.62 1.21 0.55
C LYS A 192 12.92 -0.19 0.01
N THR A 193 12.03 -0.73 -0.80
CA THR A 193 12.12 -2.08 -1.36
C THR A 193 13.01 -2.13 -2.61
N PHE A 194 12.95 -1.08 -3.44
CA PHE A 194 13.69 -0.99 -4.69
C PHE A 194 14.75 0.11 -4.62
N SER A 195 15.43 0.39 -5.72
CA SER A 195 16.58 1.32 -5.75
C SER A 195 16.22 2.75 -6.12
N THR A 196 14.96 3.14 -6.03
CA THR A 196 14.56 4.53 -6.26
C THR A 196 15.20 5.45 -5.23
N PRO A 197 15.95 6.49 -5.63
CA PRO A 197 16.49 7.48 -4.69
C PRO A 197 15.36 8.34 -4.09
N HIS A 198 15.66 9.00 -2.96
CA HIS A 198 14.75 9.96 -2.32
C HIS A 198 14.78 11.36 -2.94
N GLY A 199 15.18 11.49 -4.19
CA GLY A 199 15.19 12.77 -4.90
C GLY A 199 16.02 13.86 -4.21
N GLY A 200 17.17 13.51 -3.65
CA GLY A 200 18.03 14.45 -2.90
C GLY A 200 17.57 14.69 -1.46
N GLY A 201 16.82 13.77 -0.87
CA GLY A 201 16.25 13.87 0.48
C GLY A 201 14.72 13.95 0.49
N GLY A 202 14.11 13.71 -0.64
CA GLY A 202 12.66 13.75 -0.83
C GLY A 202 11.97 12.40 -0.58
N PRO A 203 10.67 12.33 -0.86
CA PRO A 203 9.79 11.24 -0.45
C PRO A 203 9.89 9.96 -1.29
N GLY A 204 10.57 9.95 -2.42
CA GLY A 204 10.64 8.79 -3.32
C GLY A 204 9.37 8.56 -4.12
N ALA A 205 8.73 7.40 -3.96
CA ALA A 205 7.48 7.07 -4.62
C ALA A 205 6.66 6.07 -3.79
N GLY A 206 5.34 6.08 -3.95
CA GLY A 206 4.41 5.24 -3.20
C GLY A 206 3.29 4.67 -4.06
N PRO A 207 3.58 3.86 -5.10
CA PRO A 207 2.54 3.22 -5.92
C PRO A 207 1.52 2.48 -5.07
N VAL A 208 0.26 2.49 -5.52
CA VAL A 208 -0.84 1.78 -4.87
C VAL A 208 -1.37 0.72 -5.80
N GLY A 209 -1.36 -0.52 -5.32
CA GLY A 209 -1.95 -1.68 -5.98
C GLY A 209 -3.28 -2.07 -5.37
N VAL A 210 -4.19 -2.54 -6.20
CA VAL A 210 -5.52 -2.98 -5.76
C VAL A 210 -5.95 -4.27 -6.44
N LYS A 211 -6.92 -4.98 -5.82
CA LYS A 211 -7.60 -6.11 -6.44
C LYS A 211 -8.63 -5.61 -7.47
N LYS A 212 -9.02 -6.51 -8.38
CA LYS A 212 -9.84 -6.21 -9.56
C LYS A 212 -11.12 -5.43 -9.28
N ASN A 213 -11.82 -5.76 -8.17
CA ASN A 213 -13.05 -5.08 -7.77
C ASN A 213 -12.86 -3.59 -7.40
N LEU A 214 -11.63 -3.20 -7.10
CA LEU A 214 -11.25 -1.84 -6.70
C LEU A 214 -10.59 -1.03 -7.82
N GLU A 215 -10.22 -1.65 -8.95
CA GLU A 215 -9.49 -1.02 -10.06
C GLU A 215 -10.14 0.30 -10.54
N LYS A 216 -11.46 0.35 -10.60
CA LYS A 216 -12.22 1.54 -11.04
C LYS A 216 -12.13 2.76 -10.11
N PHE A 217 -11.45 2.63 -8.98
CA PHE A 217 -11.26 3.71 -8.01
C PHE A 217 -9.83 4.27 -8.00
N LEU A 218 -8.93 3.72 -8.83
CA LEU A 218 -7.58 4.23 -9.05
C LEU A 218 -7.56 5.44 -9.98
#